data_3b24786e399096d28a41f5925059fdc2
#
_entry.id   3b24786e399096d28a41f5925059fdc2
#
_cell.length_a   1.000
_cell.length_b   1.000
_cell.length_c   1.000
_cell.angle_alpha   90.00
_cell.angle_beta   90.00
_cell.angle_gamma   90.00
#
_symmetry.space_group_name_H-M   'P 1'
#
loop_
_entity.id
_entity.type
_entity.pdbx_description
1 polymer ?
#
loop_
_entity_poly.entity_id
_entity_poly.type
_entity_poly.pdbx_seq_one_letter_code
_entity_poly.pdbx_strand_id
1 'polypeptide(L)'
;MSPFELAAPSSIAEAVALLADEGARPLSGGTALMLMMKAGVLRPPRLVSLRNLGLDKIEANGSLRIGAMTTLRALEKSEAVRKGWPVITRMLRTLSNVRVRNVATIGGALAHADPHMDLPPLLSALGASVTIAGLDGERSAPVEELYAGYLENTLKRNELITRLEIPALGKRRAAYLKCTTRSADDWPALGMAVVLDGDNARVFMSAATDKPTRLVAAEKILKGSSFNQDILKRAGEAAAEGVQIEGDMHGSAAYKKQLIRVYLARTVHEARNAVH
;
A
#
# COMPACT_ATOMS: atom_id res chain seq x y z
N MET A 1 -16.48 24.01 1.46
CA MET A 1 -15.23 23.66 2.17
C MET A 1 -15.00 24.72 3.22
N SER A 2 -14.73 24.34 4.48
CA SER A 2 -14.42 25.30 5.55
C SER A 2 -13.11 26.03 5.25
N PRO A 3 -12.93 27.29 5.71
CA PRO A 3 -11.65 27.98 5.64
C PRO A 3 -10.55 27.22 6.39
N PHE A 4 -9.34 27.27 5.87
CA PHE A 4 -8.16 26.66 6.48
C PHE A 4 -6.91 27.50 6.17
N GLU A 5 -5.92 27.43 7.03
CA GLU A 5 -4.60 28.00 6.79
C GLU A 5 -3.76 26.99 5.96
N LEU A 6 -2.98 27.48 5.00
CA LEU A 6 -2.00 26.68 4.26
C LEU A 6 -0.59 27.09 4.66
N ALA A 7 0.07 26.25 5.46
CA ALA A 7 1.49 26.41 5.80
C ALA A 7 2.37 25.65 4.78
N ALA A 8 3.51 26.23 4.43
CA ALA A 8 4.45 25.68 3.46
C ALA A 8 5.88 25.63 4.05
N PRO A 9 6.15 24.66 4.96
CA PRO A 9 7.45 24.56 5.62
C PRO A 9 8.57 24.26 4.62
N SER A 10 9.78 24.71 4.98
CA SER A 10 11.01 24.52 4.22
C SER A 10 11.86 23.33 4.72
N SER A 11 11.52 22.77 5.89
CA SER A 11 12.22 21.63 6.48
C SER A 11 11.25 20.61 7.09
N ILE A 12 11.73 19.37 7.25
CA ILE A 12 10.98 18.30 7.92
C ILE A 12 10.70 18.68 9.38
N ALA A 13 11.67 19.26 10.07
CA ALA A 13 11.52 19.68 11.46
C ALA A 13 10.40 20.74 11.63
N GLU A 14 10.36 21.72 10.73
CA GLU A 14 9.30 22.73 10.69
C GLU A 14 7.93 22.10 10.40
N ALA A 15 7.86 21.16 9.43
CA ALA A 15 6.63 20.45 9.11
C ALA A 15 6.10 19.66 10.31
N VAL A 16 6.95 18.91 10.99
CA VAL A 16 6.63 18.13 12.18
C VAL A 16 6.15 19.04 13.32
N ALA A 17 6.79 20.18 13.53
CA ALA A 17 6.36 21.17 14.54
C ALA A 17 4.96 21.74 14.24
N LEU A 18 4.68 22.11 12.97
CA LEU A 18 3.37 22.61 12.55
C LEU A 18 2.26 21.54 12.64
N LEU A 19 2.60 20.26 12.49
CA LEU A 19 1.66 19.14 12.64
C LEU A 19 1.34 18.84 14.10
N ALA A 20 2.09 19.36 15.07
CA ALA A 20 1.77 19.24 16.49
C ALA A 20 0.51 20.04 16.88
N ASP A 21 0.16 21.09 16.12
CA ASP A 21 -1.03 21.89 16.33
C ASP A 21 -2.30 21.03 16.17
N GLU A 22 -3.30 21.33 17.01
CA GLU A 22 -4.54 20.56 17.02
C GLU A 22 -5.29 20.66 15.69
N GLY A 23 -5.64 19.51 15.13
CA GLY A 23 -6.38 19.41 13.86
C GLY A 23 -5.57 19.67 12.60
N ALA A 24 -4.27 20.07 12.71
CA ALA A 24 -3.40 20.20 11.53
C ALA A 24 -3.29 18.87 10.76
N ARG A 25 -3.21 18.95 9.42
CA ARG A 25 -3.08 17.76 8.55
C ARG A 25 -2.00 17.96 7.50
N PRO A 26 -1.18 16.92 7.23
CA PRO A 26 -0.20 16.97 6.15
C PRO A 26 -0.91 16.95 4.79
N LEU A 27 -0.46 17.80 3.88
CA LEU A 27 -0.92 17.85 2.50
C LEU A 27 0.21 17.40 1.55
N SER A 28 0.06 16.22 0.99
CA SER A 28 0.90 15.74 -0.11
C SER A 28 0.18 15.89 -1.45
N GLY A 29 -0.21 14.81 -2.13
CA GLY A 29 -0.98 14.87 -3.38
C GLY A 29 -2.44 15.35 -3.23
N GLY A 30 -3.01 15.28 -2.04
CA GLY A 30 -4.37 15.78 -1.74
C GLY A 30 -5.52 14.98 -2.35
N THR A 31 -5.26 13.88 -3.06
CA THR A 31 -6.29 13.13 -3.82
C THR A 31 -7.38 12.52 -2.94
N ALA A 32 -7.09 12.12 -1.71
CA ALA A 32 -8.08 11.67 -0.74
C ALA A 32 -8.50 12.82 0.19
N LEU A 33 -7.53 13.54 0.77
CA LEU A 33 -7.77 14.60 1.74
C LEU A 33 -8.74 15.68 1.22
N MET A 34 -8.53 16.16 -0.01
CA MET A 34 -9.40 17.19 -0.60
C MET A 34 -10.82 16.69 -0.86
N LEU A 35 -11.01 15.40 -1.17
CA LEU A 35 -12.34 14.81 -1.32
C LEU A 35 -13.06 14.72 0.03
N MET A 36 -12.38 14.30 1.10
CA MET A 36 -12.93 14.28 2.46
C MET A 36 -13.31 15.67 2.95
N MET A 37 -12.50 16.69 2.64
CA MET A 37 -12.80 18.09 2.95
C MET A 37 -14.00 18.62 2.16
N LYS A 38 -14.09 18.29 0.86
CA LYS A 38 -15.26 18.68 0.02
C LYS A 38 -16.55 18.02 0.50
N ALA A 39 -16.48 16.75 0.91
CA ALA A 39 -17.62 16.03 1.49
C ALA A 39 -17.98 16.50 2.92
N GLY A 40 -17.16 17.39 3.53
CA GLY A 40 -17.41 17.88 4.90
C GLY A 40 -17.08 16.87 6.00
N VAL A 41 -16.51 15.72 5.66
CA VAL A 41 -16.10 14.67 6.61
C VAL A 41 -14.90 15.14 7.44
N LEU A 42 -14.00 15.92 6.83
CA LEU A 42 -12.80 16.46 7.46
C LEU A 42 -12.77 17.98 7.33
N ARG A 43 -12.45 18.68 8.44
CA ARG A 43 -12.40 20.15 8.49
C ARG A 43 -11.16 20.62 9.24
N PRO A 44 -9.94 20.38 8.70
CA PRO A 44 -8.72 20.80 9.37
C PRO A 44 -8.62 22.33 9.40
N PRO A 45 -8.19 22.93 10.52
CA PRO A 45 -7.94 24.38 10.59
C PRO A 45 -6.68 24.76 9.82
N ARG A 46 -5.73 23.81 9.67
CA ARG A 46 -4.46 24.03 8.96
C ARG A 46 -4.08 22.83 8.11
N LEU A 47 -3.60 23.10 6.90
CA LEU A 47 -2.90 22.14 6.04
C LEU A 47 -1.41 22.48 6.00
N VAL A 48 -0.56 21.46 6.19
CA VAL A 48 0.91 21.57 6.13
C VAL A 48 1.37 20.96 4.82
N SER A 49 1.73 21.79 3.85
CA SER A 49 2.17 21.35 2.52
C SER A 49 3.55 20.71 2.59
N LEU A 50 3.68 19.47 2.12
CA LEU A 50 4.96 18.74 2.07
C LEU A 50 5.75 18.97 0.78
N ARG A 51 5.25 19.84 -0.13
CA ARG A 51 5.79 20.02 -1.48
C ARG A 51 7.26 20.46 -1.52
N ASN A 52 7.67 21.32 -0.58
CA ASN A 52 8.98 21.94 -0.60
C ASN A 52 10.05 21.17 0.20
N LEU A 53 9.72 19.95 0.70
CA LEU A 53 10.61 19.19 1.58
C LEU A 53 11.64 18.33 0.83
N GLY A 54 11.63 18.31 -0.50
CA GLY A 54 12.59 17.53 -1.30
C GLY A 54 12.44 16.01 -1.14
N LEU A 55 11.24 15.52 -0.82
CA LEU A 55 10.94 14.11 -0.56
C LEU A 55 10.42 13.35 -1.81
N ASP A 56 10.98 13.63 -2.99
CA ASP A 56 10.48 13.08 -4.28
C ASP A 56 11.52 12.27 -5.06
N LYS A 57 12.62 11.88 -4.43
CA LYS A 57 13.70 11.13 -5.08
C LYS A 57 13.41 9.62 -5.15
N ILE A 58 13.89 9.00 -6.23
CA ILE A 58 13.89 7.53 -6.43
C ILE A 58 15.36 7.11 -6.56
N GLU A 59 15.81 6.23 -5.69
CA GLU A 59 17.18 5.72 -5.64
C GLU A 59 17.14 4.19 -5.63
N ALA A 60 17.89 3.54 -6.54
CA ALA A 60 17.92 2.08 -6.68
C ALA A 60 19.38 1.58 -6.57
N ASN A 61 19.86 1.44 -5.34
CA ASN A 61 21.21 0.99 -5.02
C ASN A 61 21.15 -0.20 -4.05
N GLY A 62 20.99 -1.42 -4.57
CA GLY A 62 20.79 -2.62 -3.76
C GLY A 62 19.36 -2.76 -3.22
N SER A 63 18.79 -1.71 -2.62
CA SER A 63 17.37 -1.56 -2.30
C SER A 63 16.76 -0.43 -3.13
N LEU A 64 15.44 -0.32 -3.13
CA LEU A 64 14.71 0.79 -3.74
C LEU A 64 14.26 1.76 -2.63
N ARG A 65 14.83 2.95 -2.64
CA ARG A 65 14.46 4.05 -1.73
C ARG A 65 13.64 5.08 -2.49
N ILE A 66 12.50 5.44 -1.91
CA ILE A 66 11.52 6.32 -2.54
C ILE A 66 11.12 7.39 -1.53
N GLY A 67 11.32 8.65 -1.87
CA GLY A 67 10.82 9.76 -1.06
C GLY A 67 9.28 9.78 -1.04
N ALA A 68 8.70 10.11 0.11
CA ALA A 68 7.25 10.03 0.33
C ALA A 68 6.41 10.92 -0.60
N MET A 69 7.00 11.98 -1.15
CA MET A 69 6.36 12.89 -2.11
C MET A 69 6.49 12.45 -3.57
N THR A 70 7.19 11.34 -3.84
CA THR A 70 7.24 10.75 -5.18
C THR A 70 5.83 10.41 -5.65
N THR A 71 5.45 10.92 -6.82
CA THR A 71 4.12 10.63 -7.39
C THR A 71 4.06 9.19 -7.89
N LEU A 72 2.86 8.60 -7.84
CA LEU A 72 2.64 7.25 -8.36
C LEU A 72 2.98 7.16 -9.85
N ARG A 73 2.81 8.27 -10.60
CA ARG A 73 3.19 8.34 -12.01
C ARG A 73 4.70 8.35 -12.21
N ALA A 74 5.45 9.05 -11.38
CA ALA A 74 6.91 9.03 -11.43
C ALA A 74 7.45 7.60 -11.18
N LEU A 75 6.89 6.88 -10.19
CA LEU A 75 7.21 5.48 -9.94
C LEU A 75 6.86 4.57 -11.12
N GLU A 76 5.67 4.73 -11.70
CA GLU A 76 5.22 3.94 -12.86
C GLU A 76 6.17 4.11 -14.07
N LYS A 77 6.71 5.32 -14.27
CA LYS A 77 7.60 5.64 -15.37
C LYS A 77 9.08 5.37 -15.08
N SER A 78 9.45 5.13 -13.83
CA SER A 78 10.84 4.92 -13.44
C SER A 78 11.41 3.65 -14.09
N GLU A 79 12.47 3.80 -14.88
CA GLU A 79 13.15 2.67 -15.50
C GLU A 79 13.81 1.76 -14.46
N ALA A 80 14.37 2.35 -13.41
CA ALA A 80 14.98 1.60 -12.30
C ALA A 80 13.93 0.73 -11.57
N VAL A 81 12.72 1.26 -11.31
CA VAL A 81 11.62 0.49 -10.71
C VAL A 81 11.14 -0.59 -11.66
N ARG A 82 11.01 -0.29 -12.95
CA ARG A 82 10.58 -1.25 -13.96
C ARG A 82 11.55 -2.42 -14.09
N LYS A 83 12.85 -2.17 -14.02
CA LYS A 83 13.90 -3.22 -14.13
C LYS A 83 14.04 -4.03 -12.84
N GLY A 84 14.08 -3.36 -11.68
CA GLY A 84 14.38 -4.03 -10.41
C GLY A 84 13.16 -4.56 -9.66
N TRP A 85 11.98 -3.93 -9.85
CA TRP A 85 10.72 -4.27 -9.16
C TRP A 85 9.52 -4.22 -10.12
N PRO A 86 9.51 -5.01 -11.20
CA PRO A 86 8.50 -4.92 -12.28
C PRO A 86 7.06 -5.11 -11.79
N VAL A 87 6.84 -5.83 -10.70
CA VAL A 87 5.52 -5.99 -10.08
C VAL A 87 4.90 -4.67 -9.66
N ILE A 88 5.71 -3.71 -9.17
CA ILE A 88 5.24 -2.39 -8.75
C ILE A 88 4.72 -1.62 -9.96
N THR A 89 5.48 -1.57 -11.06
CA THR A 89 5.04 -0.85 -12.27
C THR A 89 3.83 -1.50 -12.93
N ARG A 90 3.71 -2.83 -12.90
CA ARG A 90 2.52 -3.55 -13.38
C ARG A 90 1.29 -3.19 -12.57
N MET A 91 1.38 -3.25 -11.25
CA MET A 91 0.27 -2.88 -10.36
C MET A 91 -0.14 -1.42 -10.54
N LEU A 92 0.82 -0.47 -10.62
CA LEU A 92 0.53 0.95 -10.79
C LEU A 92 -0.27 1.26 -12.07
N ARG A 93 -0.15 0.47 -13.13
CA ARG A 93 -0.93 0.65 -14.37
C ARG A 93 -2.43 0.44 -14.17
N THR A 94 -2.80 -0.36 -13.19
CA THR A 94 -4.21 -0.65 -12.83
C THR A 94 -4.66 0.12 -11.58
N LEU A 95 -3.77 0.89 -10.93
CA LEU A 95 -4.11 1.68 -9.76
C LEU A 95 -4.68 3.03 -10.20
N SER A 96 -6.01 3.20 -10.05
CA SER A 96 -6.70 4.45 -10.36
C SER A 96 -6.40 4.99 -11.78
N ASN A 97 -6.95 6.15 -12.14
CA ASN A 97 -6.67 6.76 -13.43
C ASN A 97 -5.36 7.59 -13.42
N VAL A 98 -4.85 7.92 -14.62
CA VAL A 98 -3.58 8.64 -14.78
C VAL A 98 -3.58 10.03 -14.14
N ARG A 99 -4.74 10.70 -14.07
CA ARG A 99 -4.86 12.06 -13.47
C ARG A 99 -4.60 11.97 -11.96
N VAL A 100 -5.14 10.95 -11.31
CA VAL A 100 -4.87 10.69 -9.89
C VAL A 100 -3.41 10.33 -9.69
N ARG A 101 -2.84 9.40 -10.50
CA ARG A 101 -1.44 8.99 -10.37
C ARG A 101 -0.44 10.13 -10.59
N ASN A 102 -0.78 11.14 -11.40
CA ASN A 102 0.07 12.32 -11.59
C ASN A 102 0.23 13.17 -10.33
N VAL A 103 -0.67 13.06 -9.36
CA VAL A 103 -0.73 13.92 -8.17
C VAL A 103 -0.59 13.12 -6.88
N ALA A 104 -1.22 11.95 -6.80
CA ALA A 104 -1.12 11.06 -5.64
C ALA A 104 0.33 10.63 -5.42
N THR A 105 0.78 10.64 -4.16
CA THR A 105 2.15 10.31 -3.75
C THR A 105 2.17 8.97 -3.01
N ILE A 106 3.35 8.33 -2.99
CA ILE A 106 3.51 7.04 -2.30
C ILE A 106 3.29 7.17 -0.80
N GLY A 107 3.82 8.22 -0.14
CA GLY A 107 3.62 8.46 1.28
C GLY A 107 2.16 8.77 1.62
N GLY A 108 1.49 9.59 0.78
CA GLY A 108 0.06 9.89 0.95
C GLY A 108 -0.82 8.66 0.79
N ALA A 109 -0.51 7.78 -0.16
CA ALA A 109 -1.23 6.52 -0.34
C ALA A 109 -1.07 5.58 0.87
N LEU A 110 0.14 5.47 1.44
CA LEU A 110 0.36 4.65 2.64
C LEU A 110 -0.33 5.24 3.88
N ALA A 111 -0.22 6.57 4.09
CA ALA A 111 -0.80 7.23 5.25
C ALA A 111 -2.33 7.29 5.24
N HIS A 112 -2.97 7.11 4.08
CA HIS A 112 -4.44 7.14 3.95
C HIS A 112 -5.14 5.99 4.66
N ALA A 113 -4.49 4.84 4.70
CA ALA A 113 -4.95 3.63 5.40
C ALA A 113 -6.33 3.09 4.98
N ASP A 114 -6.79 3.41 3.77
CA ASP A 114 -8.01 2.78 3.23
C ASP A 114 -7.73 1.30 2.90
N PRO A 115 -8.54 0.35 3.39
CA PRO A 115 -8.32 -1.08 3.20
C PRO A 115 -8.40 -1.53 1.74
N HIS A 116 -8.98 -0.73 0.84
CA HIS A 116 -9.08 -1.02 -0.60
C HIS A 116 -7.86 -0.59 -1.40
N MET A 117 -6.83 -0.02 -0.76
CA MET A 117 -5.62 0.40 -1.46
C MET A 117 -4.82 -0.80 -1.98
N ASP A 118 -4.29 -0.66 -3.21
CA ASP A 118 -3.48 -1.69 -3.88
C ASP A 118 -2.03 -1.76 -3.35
N LEU A 119 -1.45 -0.61 -2.99
CA LEU A 119 -0.05 -0.49 -2.58
C LEU A 119 0.28 -1.21 -1.27
N PRO A 120 -0.51 -1.06 -0.18
CA PRO A 120 -0.16 -1.64 1.11
C PRO A 120 0.06 -3.15 1.12
N PRO A 121 -0.84 -4.00 0.55
CA PRO A 121 -0.62 -5.45 0.54
C PRO A 121 0.61 -5.85 -0.29
N LEU A 122 0.85 -5.19 -1.44
CA LEU A 122 2.03 -5.49 -2.26
C LEU A 122 3.33 -5.11 -1.54
N LEU A 123 3.39 -3.90 -0.97
CA LEU A 123 4.57 -3.42 -0.27
C LEU A 123 4.86 -4.24 1.00
N SER A 124 3.82 -4.65 1.73
CA SER A 124 3.95 -5.57 2.87
C SER A 124 4.50 -6.94 2.44
N ALA A 125 3.99 -7.51 1.35
CA ALA A 125 4.49 -8.77 0.81
C ALA A 125 5.96 -8.67 0.37
N LEU A 126 6.38 -7.55 -0.22
CA LEU A 126 7.76 -7.27 -0.60
C LEU A 126 8.69 -7.06 0.59
N GLY A 127 8.17 -6.89 1.81
CA GLY A 127 8.94 -6.61 3.02
C GLY A 127 9.42 -5.17 3.09
N ALA A 128 8.66 -4.25 2.56
CA ALA A 128 8.98 -2.83 2.58
C ALA A 128 8.86 -2.23 3.99
N SER A 129 9.65 -1.19 4.26
CA SER A 129 9.62 -0.38 5.47
C SER A 129 9.50 1.10 5.13
N VAL A 130 8.99 1.88 6.07
CA VAL A 130 8.95 3.34 5.97
C VAL A 130 9.85 3.98 7.01
N THR A 131 10.42 5.14 6.68
CA THR A 131 11.02 6.08 7.62
C THR A 131 9.97 7.12 7.98
N ILE A 132 9.78 7.33 9.26
CA ILE A 132 8.79 8.23 9.85
C ILE A 132 9.54 9.26 10.66
N ALA A 133 9.35 10.55 10.35
CA ALA A 133 9.90 11.66 11.14
C ALA A 133 8.85 12.17 12.13
N GLY A 134 9.30 12.47 13.35
CA GLY A 134 8.50 13.04 14.44
C GLY A 134 9.34 14.01 15.27
N LEU A 135 8.76 14.57 16.36
CA LEU A 135 9.48 15.50 17.26
C LEU A 135 10.70 14.86 17.92
N ASP A 136 10.64 13.56 18.19
CA ASP A 136 11.70 12.81 18.86
C ASP A 136 12.77 12.25 17.88
N GLY A 137 12.73 12.66 16.61
CA GLY A 137 13.61 12.17 15.55
C GLY A 137 12.93 11.24 14.57
N GLU A 138 13.73 10.36 13.93
CA GLU A 138 13.24 9.40 12.94
C GLU A 138 13.12 7.99 13.54
N ARG A 139 12.09 7.27 13.10
CA ARG A 139 11.93 5.84 13.35
C ARG A 139 11.63 5.08 12.05
N SER A 140 11.95 3.80 12.01
CA SER A 140 11.55 2.90 10.93
C SER A 140 10.43 1.97 11.37
N ALA A 141 9.52 1.65 10.46
CA ALA A 141 8.47 0.67 10.70
C ALA A 141 8.22 -0.16 9.42
N PRO A 142 7.97 -1.48 9.53
CA PRO A 142 7.49 -2.28 8.42
C PRO A 142 6.14 -1.74 7.90
N VAL A 143 5.91 -1.79 6.58
CA VAL A 143 4.63 -1.33 6.01
C VAL A 143 3.45 -2.14 6.57
N GLU A 144 3.63 -3.43 6.84
CA GLU A 144 2.60 -4.29 7.44
C GLU A 144 2.15 -3.85 8.85
N GLU A 145 2.96 -3.06 9.57
CA GLU A 145 2.68 -2.54 10.91
C GLU A 145 2.11 -1.11 10.91
N LEU A 146 1.94 -0.50 9.74
CA LEU A 146 1.40 0.86 9.64
C LEU A 146 -0.10 0.97 9.93
N TYR A 147 -0.83 -0.15 9.91
CA TYR A 147 -2.30 -0.13 9.89
C TYR A 147 -2.88 -0.68 11.18
N ALA A 148 -3.68 0.13 11.87
CA ALA A 148 -4.38 -0.25 13.09
C ALA A 148 -5.79 -0.80 12.82
N GLY A 149 -6.51 -0.25 11.80
CA GLY A 149 -7.86 -0.63 11.43
C GLY A 149 -8.36 0.16 10.22
N TYR A 150 -9.68 0.23 10.06
CA TYR A 150 -10.34 0.91 8.94
C TYR A 150 -10.04 2.42 8.95
N LEU A 151 -9.34 2.90 7.91
CA LEU A 151 -8.86 4.29 7.80
C LEU A 151 -7.98 4.74 8.99
N GLU A 152 -7.40 3.79 9.72
CA GLU A 152 -6.55 4.07 10.88
C GLU A 152 -5.13 3.55 10.64
N ASN A 153 -4.16 4.41 10.86
CA ASN A 153 -2.74 4.09 10.83
C ASN A 153 -2.08 4.32 12.19
N THR A 154 -0.84 3.82 12.35
CA THR A 154 -0.07 3.90 13.60
C THR A 154 0.80 5.16 13.71
N LEU A 155 0.64 6.14 12.80
CA LEU A 155 1.33 7.41 12.87
C LEU A 155 0.75 8.26 14.00
N LYS A 156 1.64 8.85 14.81
CA LYS A 156 1.23 9.89 15.75
C LYS A 156 0.83 11.16 14.99
N ARG A 157 0.09 12.05 15.66
CA ARG A 157 -0.42 13.31 15.06
C ARG A 157 0.66 14.14 14.37
N ASN A 158 1.84 14.22 14.98
CA ASN A 158 3.00 15.00 14.54
C ASN A 158 4.05 14.13 13.81
N GLU A 159 3.68 12.96 13.34
CA GLU A 159 4.56 12.10 12.54
C GLU A 159 4.17 12.17 11.06
N LEU A 160 5.18 12.10 10.20
CA LEU A 160 5.02 12.01 8.75
C LEU A 160 5.97 10.97 8.14
N ILE A 161 5.48 10.26 7.14
CA ILE A 161 6.31 9.36 6.34
C ILE A 161 7.22 10.23 5.46
N THR A 162 8.52 10.03 5.54
CA THR A 162 9.52 10.74 4.73
C THR A 162 10.07 9.89 3.60
N ARG A 163 10.16 8.57 3.79
CA ARG A 163 10.76 7.65 2.82
C ARG A 163 10.15 6.26 2.94
N LEU A 164 10.10 5.57 1.82
CA LEU A 164 9.83 4.14 1.71
C LEU A 164 11.12 3.43 1.27
N GLU A 165 11.42 2.28 1.84
CA GLU A 165 12.49 1.39 1.41
C GLU A 165 11.94 0.00 1.10
N ILE A 166 12.30 -0.54 -0.07
CA ILE A 166 11.88 -1.87 -0.53
C ILE A 166 13.14 -2.68 -0.79
N PRO A 167 13.32 -3.84 -0.14
CA PRO A 167 14.47 -4.70 -0.37
C PRO A 167 14.59 -5.14 -1.84
N ALA A 168 15.82 -5.39 -2.28
CA ALA A 168 16.05 -5.94 -3.62
C ALA A 168 15.17 -7.16 -3.85
N LEU A 169 14.56 -7.25 -5.03
CA LEU A 169 13.75 -8.43 -5.38
C LEU A 169 14.65 -9.68 -5.51
N GLY A 170 15.85 -9.54 -6.08
CA GLY A 170 16.82 -10.64 -6.22
C GLY A 170 16.19 -11.80 -7.00
N LYS A 171 16.26 -13.03 -6.44
CA LYS A 171 15.64 -14.23 -7.01
C LYS A 171 14.15 -14.40 -6.64
N ARG A 172 13.61 -13.51 -5.81
CA ARG A 172 12.20 -13.57 -5.40
C ARG A 172 11.29 -13.24 -6.58
N ARG A 173 10.18 -13.94 -6.65
CA ARG A 173 9.15 -13.73 -7.68
C ARG A 173 7.91 -13.14 -7.03
N ALA A 174 7.34 -12.11 -7.62
CA ALA A 174 6.24 -11.37 -7.03
C ALA A 174 5.11 -11.13 -8.04
N ALA A 175 3.89 -11.24 -7.56
CA ALA A 175 2.69 -10.87 -8.30
C ALA A 175 1.69 -10.13 -7.42
N TYR A 176 0.89 -9.29 -8.07
CA TYR A 176 -0.27 -8.66 -7.51
C TYR A 176 -1.44 -8.78 -8.49
N LEU A 177 -2.56 -9.29 -8.02
CA LEU A 177 -3.81 -9.34 -8.77
C LEU A 177 -4.92 -8.70 -7.95
N LYS A 178 -5.85 -8.03 -8.63
CA LYS A 178 -7.06 -7.53 -7.99
C LYS A 178 -8.32 -7.91 -8.74
N CYS A 179 -9.40 -8.08 -8.01
CA CYS A 179 -10.75 -8.26 -8.53
C CYS A 179 -11.50 -6.92 -8.43
N THR A 180 -11.89 -6.37 -9.54
CA THR A 180 -12.70 -5.15 -9.63
C THR A 180 -14.06 -5.46 -10.25
N THR A 181 -15.05 -4.62 -9.98
CA THR A 181 -16.43 -4.87 -10.44
C THR A 181 -16.78 -4.13 -11.73
N ARG A 182 -16.11 -3.03 -12.07
CA ARG A 182 -16.45 -2.17 -13.21
C ARG A 182 -15.32 -1.98 -14.20
N SER A 183 -14.17 -1.49 -13.73
CA SER A 183 -13.00 -1.24 -14.58
C SER A 183 -11.72 -1.66 -13.87
N ALA A 184 -10.63 -1.87 -14.63
CA ALA A 184 -9.35 -2.33 -14.08
C ALA A 184 -8.73 -1.34 -13.07
N ASP A 185 -9.07 -0.06 -13.17
CA ASP A 185 -8.57 1.02 -12.31
C ASP A 185 -9.51 1.37 -11.14
N ASP A 186 -10.62 0.63 -10.98
CA ASP A 186 -11.58 0.80 -9.89
C ASP A 186 -11.06 0.22 -8.55
N TRP A 187 -11.76 0.54 -7.47
CA TRP A 187 -11.56 -0.04 -6.16
C TRP A 187 -11.81 -1.55 -6.19
N PRO A 188 -10.91 -2.35 -5.62
CA PRO A 188 -11.06 -3.80 -5.64
C PRO A 188 -12.11 -4.32 -4.63
N ALA A 189 -12.78 -5.41 -5.00
CA ALA A 189 -13.46 -6.29 -4.06
C ALA A 189 -12.45 -7.17 -3.30
N LEU A 190 -11.30 -7.44 -3.92
CA LEU A 190 -10.14 -8.14 -3.34
C LEU A 190 -8.87 -7.72 -4.05
N GLY A 191 -7.83 -7.36 -3.32
CA GLY A 191 -6.45 -7.31 -3.77
C GLY A 191 -5.64 -8.46 -3.15
N MET A 192 -4.79 -9.13 -3.94
CA MET A 192 -3.96 -10.25 -3.50
C MET A 192 -2.52 -10.04 -3.95
N ALA A 193 -1.59 -10.04 -3.01
CA ALA A 193 -0.15 -9.96 -3.25
C ALA A 193 0.54 -11.25 -2.81
N VAL A 194 1.41 -11.78 -3.65
CA VAL A 194 2.23 -12.96 -3.35
C VAL A 194 3.68 -12.68 -3.71
N VAL A 195 4.58 -12.98 -2.78
CA VAL A 195 6.02 -13.00 -3.02
C VAL A 195 6.54 -14.40 -2.68
N LEU A 196 7.17 -15.05 -3.66
CA LEU A 196 7.81 -16.35 -3.52
C LEU A 196 9.31 -16.15 -3.34
N ASP A 197 9.90 -16.77 -2.33
CA ASP A 197 11.32 -16.74 -2.01
C ASP A 197 11.81 -18.15 -1.66
N GLY A 198 12.40 -18.84 -2.63
CA GLY A 198 12.70 -20.27 -2.52
C GLY A 198 11.45 -21.06 -2.15
N ASP A 199 11.51 -21.74 -1.02
CA ASP A 199 10.41 -22.57 -0.48
C ASP A 199 9.38 -21.77 0.35
N ASN A 200 9.57 -20.47 0.50
CA ASN A 200 8.68 -19.63 1.30
C ASN A 200 7.77 -18.78 0.42
N ALA A 201 6.58 -18.47 0.93
CA ALA A 201 5.66 -17.53 0.35
C ALA A 201 5.28 -16.47 1.40
N ARG A 202 5.19 -15.21 0.98
CA ARG A 202 4.52 -14.14 1.73
C ARG A 202 3.25 -13.77 0.99
N VAL A 203 2.12 -13.82 1.67
CA VAL A 203 0.81 -13.61 1.08
C VAL A 203 0.04 -12.55 1.86
N PHE A 204 -0.35 -11.49 1.18
CA PHE A 204 -1.14 -10.41 1.74
C PHE A 204 -2.38 -10.15 0.90
N MET A 205 -3.45 -9.72 1.55
CA MET A 205 -4.66 -9.28 0.86
C MET A 205 -5.09 -7.88 1.32
N SER A 206 -5.95 -7.24 0.54
CA SER A 206 -6.66 -6.00 0.84
C SER A 206 -8.12 -6.09 0.44
N ALA A 207 -8.92 -5.12 0.86
CA ALA A 207 -10.34 -4.95 0.52
C ALA A 207 -11.31 -5.99 1.08
N ALA A 208 -10.84 -7.03 1.75
CA ALA A 208 -11.70 -8.05 2.35
C ALA A 208 -11.68 -8.03 3.90
N THR A 209 -10.86 -7.17 4.48
CA THR A 209 -10.67 -6.94 5.92
C THR A 209 -10.53 -5.43 6.15
N ASP A 210 -10.56 -4.99 7.39
CA ASP A 210 -10.43 -3.59 7.81
C ASP A 210 -9.05 -2.96 7.50
N LYS A 211 -8.04 -3.78 7.20
CA LYS A 211 -6.67 -3.37 6.86
C LYS A 211 -5.98 -4.42 5.99
N PRO A 212 -4.83 -4.07 5.35
CA PRO A 212 -4.01 -5.07 4.65
C PRO A 212 -3.62 -6.22 5.58
N THR A 213 -3.96 -7.45 5.22
CA THR A 213 -3.88 -8.59 6.12
C THR A 213 -3.00 -9.69 5.54
N ARG A 214 -2.08 -10.21 6.38
CA ARG A 214 -1.21 -11.32 6.05
C ARG A 214 -1.94 -12.65 6.21
N LEU A 215 -1.83 -13.52 5.21
CA LEU A 215 -2.52 -14.81 5.18
C LEU A 215 -1.60 -15.94 5.68
N VAL A 216 -1.23 -15.89 6.96
CA VAL A 216 -0.26 -16.80 7.59
C VAL A 216 -0.69 -18.27 7.47
N ALA A 217 -1.98 -18.57 7.54
CA ALA A 217 -2.50 -19.94 7.38
C ALA A 217 -2.20 -20.51 5.99
N ALA A 218 -2.34 -19.68 4.94
CA ALA A 218 -1.97 -20.07 3.58
C ALA A 218 -0.45 -20.24 3.43
N GLU A 219 0.34 -19.31 3.98
CA GLU A 219 1.81 -19.37 3.90
C GLU A 219 2.37 -20.68 4.49
N LYS A 220 1.80 -21.16 5.61
CA LYS A 220 2.18 -22.43 6.24
C LYS A 220 1.97 -23.63 5.32
N ILE A 221 0.86 -23.65 4.55
CA ILE A 221 0.54 -24.73 3.60
C ILE A 221 1.40 -24.63 2.33
N LEU A 222 1.73 -23.41 1.91
CA LEU A 222 2.55 -23.17 0.71
C LEU A 222 4.02 -23.46 0.95
N LYS A 223 4.50 -23.39 2.19
CA LYS A 223 5.92 -23.57 2.54
C LYS A 223 6.44 -24.95 2.11
N GLY A 224 7.52 -24.98 1.34
CA GLY A 224 8.17 -26.20 0.87
C GLY A 224 7.31 -27.03 -0.08
N SER A 225 6.25 -26.47 -0.66
CA SER A 225 5.30 -27.20 -1.48
C SER A 225 5.62 -27.09 -2.98
N SER A 226 5.07 -28.02 -3.77
CA SER A 226 5.14 -28.00 -5.23
C SER A 226 4.19 -26.99 -5.89
N PHE A 227 3.34 -26.30 -5.10
CA PHE A 227 2.28 -25.41 -5.58
C PHE A 227 1.32 -26.09 -6.58
N ASN A 228 1.05 -27.41 -6.41
CA ASN A 228 0.07 -28.12 -7.21
C ASN A 228 -1.36 -27.67 -6.87
N GLN A 229 -2.33 -28.10 -7.68
CA GLN A 229 -3.70 -27.63 -7.55
C GLN A 229 -4.33 -27.96 -6.17
N ASP A 230 -4.05 -29.13 -5.62
CA ASP A 230 -4.59 -29.54 -4.31
C ASP A 230 -4.05 -28.70 -3.16
N ILE A 231 -2.74 -28.40 -3.20
CA ILE A 231 -2.07 -27.53 -2.22
C ILE A 231 -2.63 -26.11 -2.32
N LEU A 232 -2.76 -25.58 -3.54
CA LEU A 232 -3.31 -24.23 -3.76
C LEU A 232 -4.76 -24.13 -3.30
N LYS A 233 -5.58 -25.17 -3.55
CA LYS A 233 -6.95 -25.23 -3.05
C LYS A 233 -6.99 -25.20 -1.52
N ARG A 234 -6.23 -26.07 -0.84
CA ARG A 234 -6.13 -26.11 0.63
C ARG A 234 -5.62 -24.79 1.21
N ALA A 235 -4.62 -24.17 0.59
CA ALA A 235 -4.09 -22.87 1.02
C ALA A 235 -5.16 -21.77 0.86
N GLY A 236 -5.95 -21.79 -0.22
CA GLY A 236 -7.06 -20.86 -0.44
C GLY A 236 -8.19 -21.02 0.59
N GLU A 237 -8.53 -22.26 0.96
CA GLU A 237 -9.51 -22.57 2.01
C GLU A 237 -9.01 -22.06 3.37
N ALA A 238 -7.76 -22.38 3.74
CA ALA A 238 -7.15 -21.92 5.00
C ALA A 238 -7.04 -20.38 5.06
N ALA A 239 -6.75 -19.72 3.95
CA ALA A 239 -6.73 -18.27 3.86
C ALA A 239 -8.12 -17.65 4.13
N ALA A 240 -9.16 -18.22 3.51
CA ALA A 240 -10.53 -17.71 3.64
C ALA A 240 -11.15 -17.95 5.02
N GLU A 241 -10.70 -18.99 5.74
CA GLU A 241 -11.18 -19.34 7.07
C GLU A 241 -10.34 -18.76 8.20
N GLY A 242 -9.06 -18.50 7.94
CA GLY A 242 -8.10 -18.00 8.92
C GLY A 242 -8.24 -16.51 9.27
N VAL A 243 -9.18 -15.78 8.63
CA VAL A 243 -9.38 -14.34 8.84
C VAL A 243 -10.87 -14.01 8.85
N GLN A 244 -11.22 -12.97 9.62
CA GLN A 244 -12.58 -12.41 9.59
C GLN A 244 -12.76 -11.57 8.34
N ILE A 245 -13.65 -12.02 7.44
CA ILE A 245 -13.94 -11.33 6.18
C ILE A 245 -15.15 -10.41 6.33
N GLU A 246 -15.01 -9.19 5.84
CA GLU A 246 -16.08 -8.18 5.87
C GLU A 246 -16.67 -7.99 4.48
N GLY A 247 -18.00 -7.85 4.43
CA GLY A 247 -18.71 -7.45 3.22
C GLY A 247 -18.80 -5.94 3.12
N ASP A 248 -18.87 -5.43 1.89
CA ASP A 248 -19.07 -4.02 1.59
C ASP A 248 -19.84 -3.81 0.27
N MET A 249 -19.81 -2.58 -0.27
CA MET A 249 -20.46 -2.26 -1.55
C MET A 249 -19.84 -2.97 -2.76
N HIS A 250 -18.63 -3.55 -2.63
CA HIS A 250 -17.93 -4.28 -3.70
C HIS A 250 -18.19 -5.78 -3.67
N GLY A 251 -18.77 -6.30 -2.59
CA GLY A 251 -19.16 -7.70 -2.47
C GLY A 251 -19.50 -8.15 -1.05
N SER A 252 -20.35 -9.17 -0.96
CA SER A 252 -20.65 -9.81 0.33
C SER A 252 -19.44 -10.56 0.88
N ALA A 253 -19.40 -10.79 2.20
CA ALA A 253 -18.36 -11.59 2.84
C ALA A 253 -18.21 -12.99 2.22
N ALA A 254 -19.34 -13.64 1.87
CA ALA A 254 -19.31 -14.94 1.20
C ALA A 254 -18.66 -14.89 -0.19
N TYR A 255 -18.97 -13.84 -0.97
CA TYR A 255 -18.34 -13.61 -2.28
C TYR A 255 -16.83 -13.37 -2.12
N LYS A 256 -16.41 -12.50 -1.19
CA LYS A 256 -15.00 -12.21 -0.93
C LYS A 256 -14.24 -13.45 -0.45
N LYS A 257 -14.85 -14.32 0.38
CA LYS A 257 -14.27 -15.63 0.74
C LYS A 257 -13.99 -16.49 -0.50
N GLN A 258 -14.94 -16.54 -1.44
CA GLN A 258 -14.73 -17.28 -2.69
C GLN A 258 -13.63 -16.64 -3.55
N LEU A 259 -13.56 -15.31 -3.62
CA LEU A 259 -12.49 -14.62 -4.31
C LEU A 259 -11.11 -14.97 -3.72
N ILE A 260 -10.96 -15.02 -2.40
CA ILE A 260 -9.69 -15.38 -1.74
C ILE A 260 -9.22 -16.75 -2.21
N ARG A 261 -10.11 -17.77 -2.22
CA ARG A 261 -9.77 -19.13 -2.69
C ARG A 261 -9.25 -19.14 -4.13
N VAL A 262 -9.90 -18.38 -5.00
CA VAL A 262 -9.56 -18.34 -6.44
C VAL A 262 -8.31 -17.48 -6.69
N TYR A 263 -8.26 -16.29 -6.10
CA TYR A 263 -7.18 -15.32 -6.38
C TYR A 263 -5.86 -15.73 -5.75
N LEU A 264 -5.86 -16.43 -4.62
CA LEU A 264 -4.61 -16.97 -4.07
C LEU A 264 -3.93 -17.91 -5.08
N ALA A 265 -4.66 -18.87 -5.63
CA ALA A 265 -4.11 -19.78 -6.64
C ALA A 265 -3.62 -19.04 -7.89
N ARG A 266 -4.43 -18.11 -8.41
CA ARG A 266 -4.08 -17.30 -9.60
C ARG A 266 -2.83 -16.46 -9.35
N THR A 267 -2.74 -15.80 -8.19
CA THR A 267 -1.60 -14.92 -7.88
C THR A 267 -0.33 -15.72 -7.65
N VAL A 268 -0.40 -16.92 -7.05
CA VAL A 268 0.75 -17.84 -6.97
C VAL A 268 1.21 -18.27 -8.35
N HIS A 269 0.30 -18.64 -9.26
CA HIS A 269 0.65 -18.98 -10.64
C HIS A 269 1.31 -17.81 -11.37
N GLU A 270 0.75 -16.60 -11.23
CA GLU A 270 1.33 -15.39 -11.83
C GLU A 270 2.72 -15.11 -11.26
N ALA A 271 2.92 -15.25 -9.95
CA ALA A 271 4.23 -15.06 -9.31
C ALA A 271 5.26 -16.10 -9.83
N ARG A 272 4.87 -17.37 -9.97
CA ARG A 272 5.76 -18.41 -10.52
C ARG A 272 6.20 -18.14 -11.95
N ASN A 273 5.34 -17.54 -12.75
CA ASN A 273 5.59 -17.23 -14.16
C ASN A 273 6.18 -15.82 -14.36
N ALA A 274 6.33 -15.05 -13.28
CA ALA A 274 6.89 -13.70 -13.37
C ALA A 274 8.36 -13.77 -13.86
N VAL A 275 8.62 -13.11 -14.98
CA VAL A 275 9.98 -12.91 -15.53
C VAL A 275 10.55 -11.65 -14.88
N HIS A 276 11.83 -11.70 -14.52
CA HIS A 276 12.59 -10.56 -13.98
C HIS A 276 12.91 -9.53 -15.04
#